data_23e7043d729799211da169ecf83d8730
#
_entry.id   23e7043d729799211da169ecf83d8730
#
_cell.length_a   1.000
_cell.length_b   1.000
_cell.length_c   1.000
_cell.angle_alpha   90.00
_cell.angle_beta   90.00
_cell.angle_gamma   90.00
#
_symmetry.space_group_name_H-M   'P 1'
#
loop_
_entity.id
_entity.type
_entity.pdbx_description
1 polymer ?
#
loop_
_entity_poly.entity_id
_entity_poly.type
_entity_poly.pdbx_seq_one_letter_code
_entity_poly.pdbx_strand_id
1 'polypeptide(L)'
;DAASNNGVDDIRNLIDQVRIPPQTGKYKVYIIDEVHMLSGQAFNAFLKTLEEPPSYAIFILATTEKHKVIPTILSRCQIYDFKKISTNDIQEYLEKIAKSEKIKYEDEAIFLIAKKSDGALRDALSIFDRLVNYTEGNITKKLAYENLNVLDFEIYFKAYEHIINNDITNMLLLLNLVIEKGFDAQHFIDGFSSHLRDLMVSKNSQTHVLLEQNSSISKKYIEQSKIKDLDFILKAIDLSEDCSFRYKTSKNQRLLVEICLMKLCSISQIELKKKITIIPSNSIKNNKDLIKEETKIIKKEKKTLPASNNK
;
A
#
# COMPACT_ATOMS: atom_id res chain seq x y z
N ASP A 1 -9.68 -18.63 25.96
CA ASP A 1 -9.14 -17.39 25.46
C ASP A 1 -8.26 -16.74 26.53
N ALA A 2 -6.94 -16.63 26.28
CA ALA A 2 -5.99 -16.06 27.22
C ALA A 2 -6.08 -14.53 27.33
N ALA A 3 -6.72 -13.83 26.39
CA ALA A 3 -6.94 -12.40 26.53
C ALA A 3 -7.93 -12.08 27.68
N SER A 4 -8.90 -12.97 27.91
CA SER A 4 -9.91 -12.81 29.00
C SER A 4 -9.50 -13.51 30.29
N ASN A 5 -8.65 -14.57 30.21
CA ASN A 5 -8.25 -15.42 31.33
C ASN A 5 -6.73 -15.56 31.36
N ASN A 6 -6.04 -14.50 31.74
CA ASN A 6 -4.57 -14.40 31.69
C ASN A 6 -3.87 -14.60 33.04
N GLY A 7 -4.64 -14.79 34.09
CA GLY A 7 -4.16 -14.90 35.44
C GLY A 7 -3.54 -16.26 35.79
N VAL A 8 -2.75 -16.28 36.85
CA VAL A 8 -2.18 -17.52 37.39
C VAL A 8 -3.25 -18.47 37.90
N ASP A 9 -4.32 -17.95 38.48
CA ASP A 9 -5.38 -18.76 39.06
C ASP A 9 -6.26 -19.39 37.96
N ASP A 10 -6.44 -18.72 36.83
CA ASP A 10 -7.13 -19.30 35.68
C ASP A 10 -6.38 -20.51 35.13
N ILE A 11 -5.06 -20.37 35.02
CA ILE A 11 -4.19 -21.48 34.54
C ILE A 11 -4.12 -22.60 35.59
N ARG A 12 -4.10 -22.30 36.87
CA ARG A 12 -4.18 -23.35 37.93
C ARG A 12 -5.49 -24.13 37.84
N ASN A 13 -6.61 -23.47 37.69
CA ASN A 13 -7.92 -24.10 37.49
C ASN A 13 -7.91 -25.01 36.23
N LEU A 14 -7.30 -24.54 35.14
CA LEU A 14 -7.13 -25.35 33.96
C LEU A 14 -6.28 -26.59 34.22
N ILE A 15 -5.13 -26.44 34.93
CA ILE A 15 -4.24 -27.57 35.28
C ILE A 15 -4.99 -28.59 36.14
N ASP A 16 -5.81 -28.18 37.08
CA ASP A 16 -6.57 -29.08 37.93
C ASP A 16 -7.63 -29.85 37.09
N GLN A 17 -8.24 -29.21 36.13
CA GLN A 17 -9.13 -29.87 35.16
C GLN A 17 -8.41 -30.87 34.25
N VAL A 18 -7.14 -30.58 33.92
CA VAL A 18 -6.30 -31.48 33.07
C VAL A 18 -6.05 -32.81 33.80
N ARG A 19 -5.94 -32.83 35.10
CA ARG A 19 -5.70 -34.05 35.89
C ARG A 19 -6.87 -35.02 35.89
N ILE A 20 -8.05 -34.57 35.48
CA ILE A 20 -9.25 -35.42 35.43
C ILE A 20 -9.34 -36.05 34.03
N PRO A 21 -9.32 -37.39 33.93
CA PRO A 21 -9.44 -38.07 32.64
C PRO A 21 -10.75 -37.75 31.91
N PRO A 22 -10.80 -37.90 30.56
CA PRO A 22 -12.03 -37.70 29.81
C PRO A 22 -13.09 -38.75 30.21
N GLN A 23 -14.33 -38.28 30.38
CA GLN A 23 -15.47 -39.17 30.66
C GLN A 23 -15.93 -39.92 29.41
N THR A 24 -15.78 -39.29 28.26
CA THR A 24 -16.11 -39.86 26.94
C THR A 24 -14.98 -39.55 25.97
N GLY A 25 -14.69 -40.52 25.08
CA GLY A 25 -13.61 -40.36 24.11
C GLY A 25 -12.23 -40.72 24.66
N LYS A 26 -11.22 -40.71 23.77
CA LYS A 26 -9.84 -41.14 24.05
C LYS A 26 -8.95 -39.98 24.57
N TYR A 27 -9.23 -38.77 24.09
CA TYR A 27 -8.42 -37.60 24.35
C TYR A 27 -9.27 -36.43 24.89
N LYS A 28 -8.63 -35.60 25.72
CA LYS A 28 -9.15 -34.32 26.20
C LYS A 28 -8.31 -33.20 25.58
N VAL A 29 -8.94 -32.40 24.71
CA VAL A 29 -8.24 -31.36 23.94
C VAL A 29 -8.49 -30.00 24.60
N TYR A 30 -7.42 -29.29 24.86
CA TYR A 30 -7.44 -27.93 25.38
C TYR A 30 -6.91 -26.96 24.32
N ILE A 31 -7.75 -26.02 23.91
CA ILE A 31 -7.39 -24.98 22.96
C ILE A 31 -7.24 -23.67 23.74
N ILE A 32 -6.05 -23.12 23.74
CA ILE A 32 -5.73 -21.84 24.39
C ILE A 32 -5.44 -20.83 23.28
N ASP A 33 -6.38 -19.93 23.07
CA ASP A 33 -6.28 -18.87 22.07
C ASP A 33 -5.54 -17.66 22.65
N GLU A 34 -4.80 -16.95 21.79
CA GLU A 34 -3.96 -15.79 22.10
C GLU A 34 -3.02 -16.04 23.31
N VAL A 35 -2.38 -17.22 23.31
CA VAL A 35 -1.57 -17.67 24.45
C VAL A 35 -0.48 -16.68 24.88
N HIS A 36 -0.03 -15.79 23.99
CA HIS A 36 0.95 -14.73 24.31
C HIS A 36 0.44 -13.69 25.32
N MET A 37 -0.87 -13.65 25.55
CA MET A 37 -1.50 -12.75 26.54
C MET A 37 -1.39 -13.26 27.97
N LEU A 38 -0.98 -14.51 28.19
CA LEU A 38 -0.78 -15.05 29.53
C LEU A 38 0.32 -14.27 30.28
N SER A 39 0.11 -14.04 31.56
CA SER A 39 1.15 -13.46 32.43
C SER A 39 2.35 -14.39 32.55
N GLY A 40 3.54 -13.83 32.82
CA GLY A 40 4.74 -14.63 32.99
C GLY A 40 4.62 -15.67 34.12
N GLN A 41 3.86 -15.36 35.17
CA GLN A 41 3.57 -16.30 36.26
C GLN A 41 2.63 -17.43 35.80
N ALA A 42 1.63 -17.11 34.97
CA ALA A 42 0.74 -18.11 34.36
C ALA A 42 1.50 -19.06 33.44
N PHE A 43 2.41 -18.54 32.60
CA PHE A 43 3.31 -19.37 31.79
C PHE A 43 4.14 -20.31 32.63
N ASN A 44 4.76 -19.83 33.70
CA ASN A 44 5.59 -20.65 34.58
C ASN A 44 4.77 -21.75 35.31
N ALA A 45 3.54 -21.47 35.70
CA ALA A 45 2.64 -22.48 36.27
C ALA A 45 2.30 -23.59 35.26
N PHE A 46 2.18 -23.22 33.98
CA PHE A 46 1.81 -24.14 32.92
C PHE A 46 2.95 -25.05 32.44
N LEU A 47 4.23 -24.61 32.59
CA LEU A 47 5.41 -25.33 32.13
C LEU A 47 5.44 -26.80 32.60
N LYS A 48 5.19 -27.06 33.91
CA LYS A 48 5.22 -28.40 34.46
C LYS A 48 4.21 -29.36 33.75
N THR A 49 3.04 -28.84 33.44
CA THR A 49 2.01 -29.63 32.73
C THR A 49 2.36 -29.89 31.27
N LEU A 50 3.09 -28.97 30.63
CA LEU A 50 3.59 -29.16 29.28
C LEU A 50 4.84 -30.06 29.19
N GLU A 51 5.63 -30.16 30.26
CA GLU A 51 6.75 -31.08 30.34
C GLU A 51 6.29 -32.52 30.46
N GLU A 52 5.33 -32.80 31.31
CA GLU A 52 4.81 -34.12 31.62
C GLU A 52 3.26 -34.13 31.48
N PRO A 53 2.72 -33.98 30.27
CA PRO A 53 1.29 -33.97 30.08
C PRO A 53 0.71 -35.38 30.27
N PRO A 54 -0.49 -35.53 30.88
CA PRO A 54 -1.18 -36.84 30.88
C PRO A 54 -1.38 -37.34 29.46
N SER A 55 -1.26 -38.63 29.25
CA SER A 55 -1.30 -39.25 27.92
C SER A 55 -2.59 -39.03 27.13
N TYR A 56 -3.65 -38.65 27.81
CA TYR A 56 -4.95 -38.29 27.24
C TYR A 56 -5.13 -36.80 26.99
N ALA A 57 -4.20 -35.93 27.44
CA ALA A 57 -4.33 -34.48 27.30
C ALA A 57 -3.57 -33.99 26.04
N ILE A 58 -4.26 -33.23 25.21
CA ILE A 58 -3.65 -32.55 24.04
C ILE A 58 -3.84 -31.05 24.22
N PHE A 59 -2.74 -30.29 24.10
CA PHE A 59 -2.78 -28.84 24.17
C PHE A 59 -2.55 -28.26 22.77
N ILE A 60 -3.42 -27.35 22.35
CA ILE A 60 -3.30 -26.53 21.16
C ILE A 60 -3.18 -25.08 21.59
N LEU A 61 -2.01 -24.51 21.41
CA LEU A 61 -1.71 -23.11 21.74
C LEU A 61 -1.75 -22.29 20.47
N ALA A 62 -2.66 -21.33 20.39
CA ALA A 62 -2.77 -20.43 19.25
C ALA A 62 -2.25 -19.04 19.62
N THR A 63 -1.54 -18.37 18.71
CA THR A 63 -1.03 -17.01 18.89
C THR A 63 -0.82 -16.30 17.57
N THR A 64 -1.09 -15.01 17.55
CA THR A 64 -0.72 -14.10 16.46
C THR A 64 0.72 -13.58 16.62
N GLU A 65 1.30 -13.67 17.83
CA GLU A 65 2.62 -13.11 18.16
C GLU A 65 3.55 -14.17 18.78
N LYS A 66 4.04 -15.08 17.95
CA LYS A 66 4.96 -16.15 18.35
C LYS A 66 6.18 -15.65 19.14
N HIS A 67 6.71 -14.47 18.80
CA HIS A 67 7.89 -13.89 19.44
C HIS A 67 7.66 -13.47 20.90
N LYS A 68 6.41 -13.30 21.32
CA LYS A 68 6.05 -13.01 22.72
C LYS A 68 5.90 -14.26 23.58
N VAL A 69 5.81 -15.44 22.97
CA VAL A 69 5.74 -16.70 23.70
C VAL A 69 7.15 -17.07 24.19
N ILE A 70 7.27 -17.39 25.48
CA ILE A 70 8.58 -17.71 26.08
C ILE A 70 9.23 -18.93 25.43
N PRO A 71 10.56 -18.93 25.20
CA PRO A 71 11.27 -20.01 24.52
C PRO A 71 11.09 -21.40 25.16
N THR A 72 10.91 -21.43 26.47
CA THR A 72 10.69 -22.66 27.23
C THR A 72 9.39 -23.38 26.87
N ILE A 73 8.34 -22.65 26.47
CA ILE A 73 7.10 -23.21 25.91
C ILE A 73 7.34 -23.70 24.49
N LEU A 74 7.96 -22.84 23.66
CA LEU A 74 8.20 -23.17 22.24
C LEU A 74 9.03 -24.44 22.07
N SER A 75 10.00 -24.69 22.96
CA SER A 75 10.85 -25.89 22.92
C SER A 75 10.10 -27.18 23.26
N ARG A 76 8.90 -27.11 23.84
CA ARG A 76 8.06 -28.24 24.24
C ARG A 76 6.85 -28.45 23.34
N CYS A 77 6.69 -27.59 22.32
CA CYS A 77 5.57 -27.63 21.40
C CYS A 77 6.05 -27.94 20.00
N GLN A 78 5.25 -28.67 19.26
CA GLN A 78 5.38 -28.73 17.79
C GLN A 78 4.82 -27.44 17.22
N ILE A 79 5.63 -26.72 16.44
CA ILE A 79 5.26 -25.41 15.90
C ILE A 79 4.74 -25.57 14.49
N TYR A 80 3.58 -24.98 14.22
CA TYR A 80 2.95 -24.84 12.91
C TYR A 80 2.79 -23.37 12.60
N ASP A 81 3.51 -22.86 11.60
CA ASP A 81 3.41 -21.49 11.14
C ASP A 81 2.39 -21.40 10.00
N PHE A 82 1.30 -20.67 10.23
CA PHE A 82 0.26 -20.40 9.23
C PHE A 82 0.59 -19.11 8.50
N LYS A 83 0.53 -19.14 7.18
CA LYS A 83 0.68 -17.97 6.33
C LYS A 83 -0.66 -17.27 6.13
N LYS A 84 -0.61 -15.96 5.79
CA LYS A 84 -1.78 -15.25 5.27
C LYS A 84 -2.33 -15.97 4.04
N ILE A 85 -3.65 -16.01 3.92
CA ILE A 85 -4.32 -16.55 2.74
C ILE A 85 -4.12 -15.55 1.59
N SER A 86 -3.87 -16.05 0.38
CA SER A 86 -3.68 -15.15 -0.76
C SER A 86 -4.98 -14.43 -1.13
N THR A 87 -4.86 -13.21 -1.66
CA THR A 87 -6.02 -12.44 -2.12
C THR A 87 -6.85 -13.22 -3.15
N ASN A 88 -6.19 -13.97 -4.03
CA ASN A 88 -6.88 -14.79 -5.04
C ASN A 88 -7.67 -15.94 -4.41
N ASP A 89 -7.11 -16.64 -3.43
CA ASP A 89 -7.81 -17.74 -2.75
C ASP A 89 -9.04 -17.22 -1.99
N ILE A 90 -8.90 -16.05 -1.32
CA ILE A 90 -10.04 -15.40 -0.65
C ILE A 90 -11.10 -14.99 -1.67
N GLN A 91 -10.70 -14.39 -2.79
CA GLN A 91 -11.63 -14.01 -3.86
C GLN A 91 -12.41 -15.21 -4.37
N GLU A 92 -11.72 -16.30 -4.75
CA GLU A 92 -12.36 -17.52 -5.23
C GLU A 92 -13.34 -18.11 -4.20
N TYR A 93 -12.99 -18.03 -2.92
CA TYR A 93 -13.85 -18.52 -1.84
C TYR A 93 -15.11 -17.67 -1.70
N LEU A 94 -14.97 -16.33 -1.71
CA LEU A 94 -16.12 -15.41 -1.68
C LEU A 94 -17.04 -15.58 -2.90
N GLU A 95 -16.46 -15.78 -4.09
CA GLU A 95 -17.24 -16.07 -5.31
C GLU A 95 -18.06 -17.36 -5.20
N LYS A 96 -17.48 -18.43 -4.58
CA LYS A 96 -18.22 -19.67 -4.30
C LYS A 96 -19.41 -19.43 -3.39
N ILE A 97 -19.23 -18.63 -2.33
CA ILE A 97 -20.32 -18.27 -1.41
C ILE A 97 -21.37 -17.44 -2.15
N ALA A 98 -20.96 -16.40 -2.88
CA ALA A 98 -21.90 -15.56 -3.62
C ALA A 98 -22.76 -16.36 -4.60
N LYS A 99 -22.16 -17.34 -5.30
CA LYS A 99 -22.89 -18.25 -6.20
C LYS A 99 -23.86 -19.17 -5.45
N SER A 100 -23.48 -19.71 -4.29
CA SER A 100 -24.35 -20.58 -3.48
C SER A 100 -25.53 -19.84 -2.91
N GLU A 101 -25.33 -18.60 -2.47
CA GLU A 101 -26.36 -17.73 -1.90
C GLU A 101 -27.13 -16.92 -2.97
N LYS A 102 -26.82 -17.09 -4.25
CA LYS A 102 -27.43 -16.40 -5.40
C LYS A 102 -27.30 -14.87 -5.33
N ILE A 103 -26.19 -14.38 -4.76
CA ILE A 103 -25.86 -12.96 -4.66
C ILE A 103 -25.27 -12.50 -5.98
N LYS A 104 -25.75 -11.36 -6.50
CA LYS A 104 -25.16 -10.72 -7.69
C LYS A 104 -23.94 -9.88 -7.27
N TYR A 105 -22.88 -9.99 -8.05
CA TYR A 105 -21.64 -9.26 -7.74
C TYR A 105 -20.85 -8.89 -8.99
N GLU A 106 -20.04 -7.86 -8.88
CA GLU A 106 -18.98 -7.53 -9.85
C GLU A 106 -17.65 -8.08 -9.32
N ASP A 107 -16.84 -8.67 -10.19
CA ASP A 107 -15.55 -9.30 -9.84
C ASP A 107 -14.60 -8.33 -9.12
N GLU A 108 -14.59 -7.06 -9.56
CA GLU A 108 -13.78 -6.01 -8.92
C GLU A 108 -14.21 -5.73 -7.48
N ALA A 109 -15.49 -5.86 -7.15
CA ALA A 109 -16.00 -5.66 -5.80
C ALA A 109 -15.55 -6.79 -4.87
N ILE A 110 -15.64 -8.04 -5.32
CA ILE A 110 -15.15 -9.21 -4.56
C ILE A 110 -13.64 -9.14 -4.36
N PHE A 111 -12.89 -8.77 -5.40
CA PHE A 111 -11.45 -8.55 -5.31
C PHE A 111 -11.10 -7.47 -4.27
N LEU A 112 -11.86 -6.35 -4.23
CA LEU A 112 -11.64 -5.28 -3.25
C LEU A 112 -11.86 -5.78 -1.81
N ILE A 113 -12.88 -6.60 -1.56
CA ILE A 113 -13.12 -7.23 -0.26
C ILE A 113 -11.94 -8.12 0.14
N ALA A 114 -11.51 -8.99 -0.76
CA ALA A 114 -10.39 -9.89 -0.54
C ALA A 114 -9.09 -9.14 -0.24
N LYS A 115 -8.81 -8.06 -0.98
CA LYS A 115 -7.65 -7.20 -0.76
C LYS A 115 -7.71 -6.46 0.58
N LYS A 116 -8.88 -5.95 0.96
CA LYS A 116 -9.08 -5.21 2.22
C LYS A 116 -8.95 -6.10 3.46
N SER A 117 -9.18 -7.40 3.32
CA SER A 117 -9.07 -8.37 4.43
C SER A 117 -7.63 -8.75 4.79
N ASP A 118 -6.64 -8.34 4.00
CA ASP A 118 -5.20 -8.56 4.24
C ASP A 118 -4.85 -10.01 4.62
N GLY A 119 -5.48 -10.99 3.95
CA GLY A 119 -5.23 -12.40 4.16
C GLY A 119 -6.00 -13.03 5.33
N ALA A 120 -6.90 -12.28 5.99
CA ALA A 120 -7.76 -12.76 7.07
C ALA A 120 -9.15 -13.15 6.53
N LEU A 121 -9.44 -14.43 6.41
CA LEU A 121 -10.71 -14.92 5.87
C LEU A 121 -11.92 -14.50 6.72
N ARG A 122 -11.76 -14.44 8.05
CA ARG A 122 -12.82 -13.98 8.97
C ARG A 122 -13.24 -12.55 8.65
N ASP A 123 -12.27 -11.65 8.42
CA ASP A 123 -12.53 -10.26 8.09
C ASP A 123 -13.15 -10.14 6.70
N ALA A 124 -12.67 -10.94 5.72
CA ALA A 124 -13.25 -11.00 4.39
C ALA A 124 -14.73 -11.37 4.43
N LEU A 125 -15.09 -12.41 5.19
CA LEU A 125 -16.48 -12.84 5.36
C LEU A 125 -17.33 -11.79 6.07
N SER A 126 -16.80 -11.16 7.11
CA SER A 126 -17.49 -10.09 7.83
C SER A 126 -17.77 -8.86 6.95
N ILE A 127 -16.79 -8.48 6.12
CA ILE A 127 -16.94 -7.41 5.15
C ILE A 127 -17.97 -7.79 4.07
N PHE A 128 -17.87 -9.01 3.56
CA PHE A 128 -18.77 -9.53 2.53
C PHE A 128 -20.23 -9.53 3.03
N ASP A 129 -20.50 -10.09 4.20
CA ASP A 129 -21.83 -10.14 4.80
C ASP A 129 -22.41 -8.73 5.01
N ARG A 130 -21.61 -7.80 5.53
CA ARG A 130 -21.99 -6.39 5.67
C ARG A 130 -22.38 -5.76 4.33
N LEU A 131 -21.61 -6.02 3.27
CA LEU A 131 -21.89 -5.49 1.94
C LEU A 131 -23.13 -6.11 1.32
N VAL A 132 -23.34 -7.43 1.45
CA VAL A 132 -24.57 -8.12 1.00
C VAL A 132 -25.81 -7.47 1.61
N ASN A 133 -25.79 -7.25 2.93
CA ASN A 133 -26.90 -6.62 3.64
C ASN A 133 -27.10 -5.16 3.21
N TYR A 134 -26.03 -4.40 3.02
CA TYR A 134 -26.09 -2.99 2.60
C TYR A 134 -26.59 -2.83 1.15
N THR A 135 -26.26 -3.76 0.25
CA THR A 135 -26.57 -3.69 -1.18
C THR A 135 -27.79 -4.51 -1.59
N GLU A 136 -28.52 -5.06 -0.63
CA GLU A 136 -29.69 -5.94 -0.87
C GLU A 136 -29.37 -7.10 -1.85
N GLY A 137 -28.15 -7.65 -1.74
CA GLY A 137 -27.71 -8.79 -2.55
C GLY A 137 -27.22 -8.45 -3.96
N ASN A 138 -26.91 -7.17 -4.25
CA ASN A 138 -26.31 -6.73 -5.52
C ASN A 138 -25.03 -5.92 -5.29
N ILE A 139 -23.89 -6.58 -5.14
CA ILE A 139 -22.61 -5.97 -4.80
C ILE A 139 -21.97 -5.39 -6.05
N THR A 140 -22.13 -4.09 -6.28
CA THR A 140 -21.46 -3.37 -7.37
C THR A 140 -20.11 -2.80 -6.90
N LYS A 141 -19.19 -2.56 -7.84
CA LYS A 141 -17.91 -1.89 -7.60
C LYS A 141 -18.12 -0.57 -6.83
N LYS A 142 -19.02 0.28 -7.31
CA LYS A 142 -19.27 1.60 -6.73
C LYS A 142 -19.66 1.50 -5.25
N LEU A 143 -20.64 0.66 -4.92
CA LEU A 143 -21.12 0.47 -3.55
C LEU A 143 -20.04 -0.13 -2.64
N ALA A 144 -19.21 -1.04 -3.16
CA ALA A 144 -18.10 -1.60 -2.41
C ALA A 144 -17.05 -0.54 -2.06
N TYR A 145 -16.64 0.30 -3.02
CA TYR A 145 -15.70 1.41 -2.77
C TYR A 145 -16.24 2.42 -1.75
N GLU A 146 -17.51 2.79 -1.88
CA GLU A 146 -18.17 3.72 -0.94
C GLU A 146 -18.26 3.14 0.48
N ASN A 147 -18.75 1.91 0.62
CA ASN A 147 -18.93 1.29 1.95
C ASN A 147 -17.61 0.97 2.65
N LEU A 148 -16.60 0.53 1.91
CA LEU A 148 -15.28 0.21 2.45
C LEU A 148 -14.40 1.44 2.66
N ASN A 149 -14.89 2.62 2.30
CA ASN A 149 -14.15 3.88 2.35
C ASN A 149 -12.78 3.76 1.69
N VAL A 150 -12.75 3.24 0.45
CA VAL A 150 -11.54 3.06 -0.37
C VAL A 150 -11.65 3.96 -1.59
N LEU A 151 -10.59 4.67 -1.91
CA LEU A 151 -10.52 5.46 -3.13
C LEU A 151 -10.39 4.53 -4.35
N ASP A 152 -11.16 4.83 -5.41
CA ASP A 152 -11.06 4.10 -6.67
C ASP A 152 -9.65 4.30 -7.29
N PHE A 153 -9.07 3.23 -7.81
CA PHE A 153 -7.78 3.25 -8.49
C PHE A 153 -7.74 4.29 -9.63
N GLU A 154 -8.85 4.55 -10.30
CA GLU A 154 -8.95 5.56 -11.36
C GLU A 154 -8.52 6.96 -10.88
N ILE A 155 -8.72 7.28 -9.61
CA ILE A 155 -8.29 8.56 -9.02
C ILE A 155 -6.76 8.66 -9.03
N TYR A 156 -6.06 7.58 -8.69
CA TYR A 156 -4.60 7.55 -8.67
C TYR A 156 -4.00 7.55 -10.08
N PHE A 157 -4.63 6.85 -11.03
CA PHE A 157 -4.25 6.93 -12.45
C PHE A 157 -4.34 8.35 -12.99
N LYS A 158 -5.45 9.07 -12.70
CA LYS A 158 -5.63 10.48 -13.07
C LYS A 158 -4.63 11.40 -12.37
N ALA A 159 -4.37 11.18 -11.08
CA ALA A 159 -3.37 11.93 -10.33
C ALA A 159 -1.99 11.83 -10.99
N TYR A 160 -1.58 10.62 -11.38
CA TYR A 160 -0.32 10.41 -12.07
C TYR A 160 -0.28 11.07 -13.46
N GLU A 161 -1.40 11.07 -14.21
CA GLU A 161 -1.50 11.80 -15.48
C GLU A 161 -1.34 13.30 -15.29
N HIS A 162 -1.95 13.92 -14.28
CA HIS A 162 -1.77 15.34 -13.97
C HIS A 162 -0.31 15.64 -13.61
N ILE A 163 0.35 14.77 -12.87
CA ILE A 163 1.79 14.91 -12.53
C ILE A 163 2.65 14.84 -13.79
N ILE A 164 2.43 13.88 -14.68
CA ILE A 164 3.18 13.74 -15.94
C ILE A 164 3.04 14.98 -16.81
N ASN A 165 1.83 15.55 -16.86
CA ASN A 165 1.49 16.71 -17.68
C ASN A 165 1.83 18.06 -16.99
N ASN A 166 2.40 18.03 -15.79
CA ASN A 166 2.69 19.21 -14.94
C ASN A 166 1.44 20.07 -14.68
N ASP A 167 0.27 19.43 -14.59
CA ASP A 167 -1.02 20.10 -14.43
C ASP A 167 -1.37 20.25 -12.93
N ILE A 168 -0.81 21.28 -12.32
CA ILE A 168 -1.01 21.60 -10.90
C ILE A 168 -2.48 21.93 -10.63
N THR A 169 -3.14 22.64 -11.55
CA THR A 169 -4.51 23.11 -11.34
C THR A 169 -5.48 21.95 -11.19
N ASN A 170 -5.48 21.03 -12.15
CA ASN A 170 -6.37 19.85 -12.10
C ASN A 170 -5.97 18.87 -11.00
N MET A 171 -4.68 18.81 -10.64
CA MET A 171 -4.23 18.03 -9.50
C MET A 171 -4.81 18.52 -8.18
N LEU A 172 -4.83 19.82 -7.93
CA LEU A 172 -5.44 20.41 -6.73
C LEU A 172 -6.97 20.28 -6.71
N LEU A 173 -7.61 20.41 -7.88
CA LEU A 173 -9.05 20.16 -8.01
C LEU A 173 -9.39 18.68 -7.72
N LEU A 174 -8.55 17.73 -8.17
CA LEU A 174 -8.71 16.31 -7.86
C LEU A 174 -8.60 16.04 -6.35
N LEU A 175 -7.63 16.67 -5.66
CA LEU A 175 -7.52 16.56 -4.20
C LEU A 175 -8.78 17.12 -3.52
N ASN A 176 -9.27 18.27 -3.96
CA ASN A 176 -10.49 18.86 -3.39
C ASN A 176 -11.70 17.92 -3.54
N LEU A 177 -11.87 17.32 -4.72
CA LEU A 177 -12.92 16.33 -4.97
C LEU A 177 -12.80 15.09 -4.06
N VAL A 178 -11.58 14.64 -3.75
CA VAL A 178 -11.34 13.53 -2.82
C VAL A 178 -11.79 13.93 -1.40
N ILE A 179 -11.46 15.14 -0.96
CA ILE A 179 -11.85 15.66 0.36
C ILE A 179 -13.37 15.85 0.45
N GLU A 180 -14.01 16.39 -0.60
CA GLU A 180 -15.47 16.55 -0.66
C GLU A 180 -16.23 15.22 -0.59
N LYS A 181 -15.62 14.13 -1.07
CA LYS A 181 -16.15 12.77 -0.91
C LYS A 181 -15.96 12.19 0.50
N GLY A 182 -15.37 12.95 1.44
CA GLY A 182 -15.16 12.55 2.82
C GLY A 182 -13.88 11.75 3.09
N PHE A 183 -12.96 11.68 2.13
CA PHE A 183 -11.66 11.04 2.34
C PHE A 183 -10.66 12.01 2.97
N ASP A 184 -9.81 11.49 3.85
CA ASP A 184 -8.69 12.25 4.39
C ASP A 184 -7.57 12.40 3.34
N ALA A 185 -6.93 13.55 3.35
CA ALA A 185 -5.79 13.84 2.47
C ALA A 185 -4.59 12.92 2.75
N GLN A 186 -4.39 12.45 3.99
CA GLN A 186 -3.38 11.43 4.31
C GLN A 186 -3.68 10.13 3.56
N HIS A 187 -4.93 9.67 3.64
CA HIS A 187 -5.35 8.44 2.96
C HIS A 187 -5.10 8.51 1.43
N PHE A 188 -5.30 9.70 0.84
CA PHE A 188 -4.99 9.92 -0.57
C PHE A 188 -3.48 9.79 -0.86
N ILE A 189 -2.61 10.42 -0.06
CA ILE A 189 -1.14 10.36 -0.25
C ILE A 189 -0.61 8.94 -0.05
N ASP A 190 -1.05 8.24 1.00
CA ASP A 190 -0.63 6.86 1.29
C ASP A 190 -1.05 5.90 0.16
N GLY A 191 -2.28 6.06 -0.34
CA GLY A 191 -2.76 5.31 -1.50
C GLY A 191 -2.01 5.66 -2.80
N PHE A 192 -1.62 6.92 -2.97
CA PHE A 192 -0.83 7.36 -4.11
C PHE A 192 0.60 6.82 -4.06
N SER A 193 1.25 6.78 -2.87
CA SER A 193 2.56 6.11 -2.69
C SER A 193 2.48 4.64 -3.08
N SER A 194 1.42 3.94 -2.66
CA SER A 194 1.19 2.55 -3.05
C SER A 194 1.01 2.40 -4.56
N HIS A 195 0.29 3.33 -5.21
CA HIS A 195 0.13 3.36 -6.66
C HIS A 195 1.47 3.56 -7.40
N LEU A 196 2.32 4.47 -6.92
CA LEU A 196 3.67 4.69 -7.47
C LEU A 196 4.55 3.44 -7.33
N ARG A 197 4.47 2.74 -6.18
CA ARG A 197 5.14 1.45 -5.98
C ARG A 197 4.66 0.41 -7.00
N ASP A 198 3.37 0.31 -7.25
CA ASP A 198 2.81 -0.62 -8.22
C ASP A 198 3.24 -0.27 -9.66
N LEU A 199 3.34 1.02 -10.01
CA LEU A 199 3.93 1.47 -11.28
C LEU A 199 5.40 1.05 -11.40
N MET A 200 6.19 1.18 -10.33
CA MET A 200 7.61 0.77 -10.32
C MET A 200 7.74 -0.74 -10.52
N VAL A 201 6.95 -1.54 -9.81
CA VAL A 201 6.91 -3.00 -9.93
C VAL A 201 6.48 -3.44 -11.34
N SER A 202 5.59 -2.67 -11.99
CA SER A 202 5.08 -2.96 -13.34
C SER A 202 6.09 -2.74 -14.45
N LYS A 203 7.23 -2.08 -14.18
CA LYS A 203 8.27 -1.81 -15.20
C LYS A 203 9.02 -3.05 -15.66
N ASN A 204 9.14 -4.05 -14.80
CA ASN A 204 9.86 -5.29 -15.12
C ASN A 204 8.90 -6.48 -15.09
N SER A 205 8.92 -7.30 -16.15
CA SER A 205 8.07 -8.49 -16.24
C SER A 205 8.31 -9.51 -15.12
N GLN A 206 9.54 -9.59 -14.59
CA GLN A 206 9.86 -10.50 -13.47
C GLN A 206 9.20 -10.10 -12.16
N THR A 207 8.92 -8.80 -11.98
CA THR A 207 8.29 -8.27 -10.77
C THR A 207 6.77 -8.18 -10.87
N HIS A 208 6.16 -8.49 -12.03
CA HIS A 208 4.70 -8.50 -12.18
C HIS A 208 3.98 -9.44 -11.21
N VAL A 209 4.66 -10.50 -10.75
CA VAL A 209 4.13 -11.42 -9.71
C VAL A 209 3.86 -10.69 -8.38
N LEU A 210 4.53 -9.56 -8.14
CA LEU A 210 4.35 -8.74 -6.93
C LEU A 210 3.19 -7.75 -7.05
N LEU A 211 2.52 -7.69 -8.20
CA LEU A 211 1.30 -6.91 -8.39
C LEU A 211 0.11 -7.69 -7.85
N GLU A 212 -0.34 -7.33 -6.67
CA GLU A 212 -1.57 -7.86 -6.07
C GLU A 212 -2.79 -7.12 -6.63
N GLN A 213 -2.99 -7.20 -7.94
CA GLN A 213 -4.06 -6.53 -8.68
C GLN A 213 -4.74 -7.53 -9.63
N ASN A 214 -6.02 -7.27 -9.94
CA ASN A 214 -6.70 -8.07 -10.96
C ASN A 214 -6.10 -7.82 -12.36
N SER A 215 -6.37 -8.72 -13.31
CA SER A 215 -5.76 -8.71 -14.65
C SER A 215 -6.06 -7.44 -15.46
N SER A 216 -7.21 -6.80 -15.25
CA SER A 216 -7.60 -5.57 -15.96
C SER A 216 -6.81 -4.36 -15.46
N ILE A 217 -6.67 -4.23 -14.15
CA ILE A 217 -5.91 -3.15 -13.49
C ILE A 217 -4.41 -3.31 -13.75
N SER A 218 -3.89 -4.55 -13.71
CA SER A 218 -2.48 -4.85 -14.00
C SER A 218 -2.06 -4.38 -15.39
N LYS A 219 -2.91 -4.53 -16.40
CA LYS A 219 -2.64 -4.01 -17.75
C LYS A 219 -2.48 -2.49 -17.77
N LYS A 220 -3.35 -1.75 -17.07
CA LYS A 220 -3.25 -0.29 -16.95
C LYS A 220 -1.95 0.15 -16.29
N TYR A 221 -1.53 -0.55 -15.22
CA TYR A 221 -0.24 -0.30 -14.57
C TYR A 221 0.95 -0.50 -15.52
N ILE A 222 0.97 -1.59 -16.28
CA ILE A 222 2.01 -1.89 -17.27
C ILE A 222 2.07 -0.80 -18.36
N GLU A 223 0.93 -0.33 -18.85
CA GLU A 223 0.88 0.75 -19.84
C GLU A 223 1.38 2.08 -19.27
N GLN A 224 0.85 2.49 -18.13
CA GLN A 224 1.20 3.77 -17.52
C GLN A 224 2.65 3.80 -17.01
N SER A 225 3.20 2.66 -16.57
CA SER A 225 4.59 2.57 -16.10
C SER A 225 5.63 2.89 -17.17
N LYS A 226 5.28 2.75 -18.47
CA LYS A 226 6.19 3.02 -19.60
C LYS A 226 6.42 4.52 -19.85
N ILE A 227 5.56 5.39 -19.33
CA ILE A 227 5.55 6.83 -19.67
C ILE A 227 6.74 7.58 -19.07
N LYS A 228 7.16 7.25 -17.85
CA LYS A 228 8.28 7.88 -17.15
C LYS A 228 9.34 6.84 -16.77
N ASP A 229 10.56 7.29 -16.56
CA ASP A 229 11.67 6.45 -16.13
C ASP A 229 11.59 6.08 -14.63
N LEU A 230 12.50 5.21 -14.20
CA LEU A 230 12.55 4.73 -12.81
C LEU A 230 12.89 5.85 -11.84
N ASP A 231 13.84 6.73 -12.22
CA ASP A 231 14.31 7.83 -11.37
C ASP A 231 13.17 8.82 -11.05
N PHE A 232 12.31 9.08 -12.03
CA PHE A 232 11.12 9.90 -11.81
C PHE A 232 10.17 9.29 -10.77
N ILE A 233 9.87 7.99 -10.89
CA ILE A 233 8.96 7.29 -9.98
C ILE A 233 9.57 7.24 -8.57
N LEU A 234 10.86 6.95 -8.42
CA LEU A 234 11.54 6.94 -7.13
C LEU A 234 11.46 8.30 -6.43
N LYS A 235 11.74 9.41 -7.15
CA LYS A 235 11.60 10.76 -6.60
C LYS A 235 10.16 11.09 -6.19
N ALA A 236 9.19 10.61 -6.96
CA ALA A 236 7.78 10.79 -6.63
C ALA A 236 7.41 10.02 -5.35
N ILE A 237 7.93 8.80 -5.17
CA ILE A 237 7.77 8.02 -3.94
C ILE A 237 8.39 8.77 -2.75
N ASP A 238 9.64 9.22 -2.86
CA ASP A 238 10.34 9.93 -1.79
C ASP A 238 9.56 11.18 -1.32
N LEU A 239 9.02 11.95 -2.27
CA LEU A 239 8.21 13.14 -1.94
C LEU A 239 6.89 12.78 -1.26
N SER A 240 6.24 11.71 -1.69
CA SER A 240 4.97 11.26 -1.12
C SER A 240 5.17 10.68 0.29
N GLU A 241 6.22 9.89 0.51
CA GLU A 241 6.58 9.32 1.81
C GLU A 241 6.99 10.41 2.81
N ASP A 242 7.80 11.40 2.41
CA ASP A 242 8.15 12.56 3.25
C ASP A 242 6.89 13.32 3.68
N CYS A 243 5.94 13.49 2.77
CA CYS A 243 4.66 14.12 3.08
C CYS A 243 3.85 13.31 4.10
N SER A 244 3.71 12.01 3.88
CA SER A 244 2.98 11.11 4.80
C SER A 244 3.62 11.09 6.20
N PHE A 245 4.94 10.99 6.27
CA PHE A 245 5.67 11.00 7.53
C PHE A 245 5.44 12.29 8.33
N ARG A 246 5.41 13.47 7.66
CA ARG A 246 5.21 14.78 8.29
C ARG A 246 3.74 15.10 8.57
N TYR A 247 2.81 14.36 8.01
CA TYR A 247 1.39 14.68 8.07
C TYR A 247 0.88 14.84 9.50
N LYS A 248 1.17 13.89 10.37
CA LYS A 248 0.71 13.88 11.78
C LYS A 248 1.27 15.03 12.61
N THR A 249 2.47 15.51 12.28
CA THR A 249 3.16 16.57 13.02
C THR A 249 2.88 17.98 12.45
N SER A 250 2.28 18.07 11.27
CA SER A 250 1.98 19.34 10.62
C SER A 250 0.78 20.04 11.25
N LYS A 251 0.92 21.36 11.49
CA LYS A 251 -0.19 22.20 11.95
C LYS A 251 -1.25 22.43 10.88
N ASN A 252 -0.85 22.41 9.60
CA ASN A 252 -1.75 22.57 8.45
C ASN A 252 -1.55 21.39 7.50
N GLN A 253 -2.28 20.32 7.77
CA GLN A 253 -2.19 19.05 7.05
C GLN A 253 -2.59 19.20 5.58
N ARG A 254 -3.66 19.94 5.30
CA ARG A 254 -4.13 20.17 3.93
C ARG A 254 -3.07 20.90 3.09
N LEU A 255 -2.51 21.99 3.61
CA LEU A 255 -1.47 22.75 2.92
C LEU A 255 -0.22 21.89 2.66
N LEU A 256 0.16 21.04 3.60
CA LEU A 256 1.30 20.12 3.43
C LEU A 256 1.10 19.22 2.21
N VAL A 257 -0.10 18.63 2.07
CA VAL A 257 -0.44 17.75 0.94
C VAL A 257 -0.49 18.56 -0.37
N GLU A 258 -1.11 19.74 -0.38
CA GLU A 258 -1.16 20.60 -1.56
C GLU A 258 0.26 20.95 -2.05
N ILE A 259 1.18 21.33 -1.15
CA ILE A 259 2.58 21.62 -1.48
C ILE A 259 3.28 20.38 -2.02
N CYS A 260 3.05 19.21 -1.44
CA CYS A 260 3.60 17.95 -1.93
C CYS A 260 3.15 17.68 -3.37
N LEU A 261 1.86 17.81 -3.67
CA LEU A 261 1.31 17.60 -5.01
C LEU A 261 1.85 18.61 -6.03
N MET A 262 2.02 19.88 -5.65
CA MET A 262 2.66 20.89 -6.49
C MET A 262 4.12 20.52 -6.82
N LYS A 263 4.88 20.02 -5.83
CA LYS A 263 6.25 19.54 -6.04
C LYS A 263 6.29 18.33 -6.96
N LEU A 264 5.38 17.36 -6.78
CA LEU A 264 5.23 16.19 -7.64
C LEU A 264 4.99 16.60 -9.10
N CYS A 265 4.07 17.51 -9.36
CA CYS A 265 3.83 18.05 -10.71
C CYS A 265 5.04 18.81 -11.29
N SER A 266 5.96 19.28 -10.44
CA SER A 266 7.12 20.08 -10.87
C SER A 266 8.40 19.25 -11.04
N ILE A 267 8.41 17.95 -10.76
CA ILE A 267 9.64 17.09 -10.81
C ILE A 267 10.34 17.22 -12.16
N SER A 268 9.62 17.05 -13.27
CA SER A 268 10.19 17.11 -14.62
C SER A 268 10.81 18.47 -14.97
N GLN A 269 10.23 19.57 -14.48
CA GLN A 269 10.75 20.93 -14.71
C GLN A 269 12.02 21.21 -13.92
N ILE A 270 12.11 20.70 -12.69
CA ILE A 270 13.29 20.85 -11.83
C ILE A 270 14.47 20.11 -12.43
N GLU A 271 14.26 18.97 -13.05
CA GLU A 271 15.32 18.21 -13.74
C GLU A 271 15.84 18.91 -14.98
N LEU A 272 14.96 19.50 -15.78
CA LEU A 272 15.36 20.30 -16.95
C LEU A 272 16.22 21.50 -16.53
N LYS A 273 15.83 22.22 -15.47
CA LYS A 273 16.62 23.34 -14.93
C LYS A 273 17.99 22.88 -14.41
N LYS A 274 18.09 21.76 -13.71
CA LYS A 274 19.38 21.20 -13.25
C LYS A 274 20.28 20.79 -14.41
N LYS A 275 19.75 20.18 -15.47
CA LYS A 275 20.52 19.83 -16.68
C LYS A 275 21.06 21.07 -17.41
N ILE A 276 20.27 22.16 -17.45
CA ILE A 276 20.69 23.43 -18.08
C ILE A 276 21.79 24.14 -17.25
N THR A 277 21.76 24.03 -15.92
CA THR A 277 22.75 24.65 -15.03
C THR A 277 24.13 23.92 -15.03
N ILE A 278 24.20 22.69 -15.53
CA ILE A 278 25.44 21.87 -15.61
C ILE A 278 26.18 22.07 -16.95
N ILE A 279 25.71 22.90 -17.89
CA ILE A 279 26.48 23.23 -19.09
C ILE A 279 27.71 24.05 -18.64
N PRO A 280 28.96 23.51 -18.72
CA PRO A 280 30.11 24.22 -18.24
C PRO A 280 30.28 25.50 -19.05
N SER A 281 30.57 26.60 -18.38
CA SER A 281 30.78 27.95 -18.94
C SER A 281 31.84 28.04 -20.04
N ASN A 282 32.57 26.96 -20.36
CA ASN A 282 33.52 26.89 -21.48
C ASN A 282 32.86 26.85 -22.87
N SER A 283 31.54 26.48 -22.97
CA SER A 283 30.83 26.52 -24.26
C SER A 283 30.41 27.94 -24.67
N ILE A 284 30.45 28.91 -23.76
CA ILE A 284 30.04 30.32 -24.04
C ILE A 284 31.17 31.10 -24.66
N LYS A 285 32.43 30.65 -24.55
CA LYS A 285 33.58 31.34 -25.18
C LYS A 285 33.60 31.22 -26.71
N ASN A 286 33.12 30.09 -27.25
CA ASN A 286 33.11 29.90 -28.72
C ASN A 286 32.04 30.74 -29.45
N ASN A 287 30.98 31.15 -28.78
CA ASN A 287 29.94 32.00 -29.41
C ASN A 287 30.35 33.50 -29.47
N LYS A 288 31.27 33.96 -28.59
CA LYS A 288 31.76 35.35 -28.68
C LYS A 288 32.71 35.56 -29.83
N ASP A 289 33.40 34.53 -30.29
CA ASP A 289 34.31 34.62 -31.43
C ASP A 289 33.55 34.55 -32.76
N LEU A 290 32.48 33.77 -32.86
CA LEU A 290 31.56 33.78 -34.01
C LEU A 290 30.86 35.12 -34.21
N ILE A 291 30.41 35.79 -33.13
CA ILE A 291 29.76 37.10 -33.20
C ILE A 291 30.80 38.18 -33.62
N LYS A 292 32.08 38.05 -33.30
CA LYS A 292 33.14 38.95 -33.77
C LYS A 292 33.47 38.79 -35.23
N GLU A 293 33.38 37.59 -35.78
CA GLU A 293 33.57 37.35 -37.22
C GLU A 293 32.41 37.89 -38.06
N GLU A 294 31.18 37.65 -37.66
CA GLU A 294 29.98 38.23 -38.34
C GLU A 294 29.99 39.79 -38.32
N THR A 295 30.39 40.40 -37.20
CA THR A 295 30.53 41.87 -37.11
C THR A 295 31.65 42.42 -37.97
N LYS A 296 32.69 41.66 -38.26
CA LYS A 296 33.78 42.04 -39.21
C LYS A 296 33.31 41.93 -40.67
N ILE A 297 32.51 40.95 -41.01
CA ILE A 297 31.97 40.76 -42.36
C ILE A 297 30.98 41.91 -42.68
N ILE A 298 30.06 42.24 -41.78
CA ILE A 298 29.10 43.34 -41.96
C ILE A 298 29.79 44.70 -42.08
N LYS A 299 30.93 44.92 -41.40
CA LYS A 299 31.73 46.18 -41.54
C LYS A 299 32.55 46.26 -42.85
N LYS A 300 32.86 45.10 -43.48
CA LYS A 300 33.52 45.08 -44.80
C LYS A 300 32.51 45.36 -45.93
N GLU A 301 31.31 44.84 -45.88
CA GLU A 301 30.26 45.08 -46.89
C GLU A 301 29.77 46.54 -46.91
N LYS A 302 29.74 47.25 -45.78
CA LYS A 302 29.39 48.68 -45.74
C LYS A 302 30.43 49.63 -46.29
N LYS A 303 31.68 49.17 -46.61
CA LYS A 303 32.74 50.01 -47.19
C LYS A 303 32.83 49.94 -48.70
N THR A 304 32.04 49.10 -49.37
CA THR A 304 32.11 48.88 -50.81
C THR A 304 30.91 49.41 -51.60
N LEU A 305 30.07 50.22 -51.04
CA LEU A 305 29.00 50.90 -51.78
C LEU A 305 29.45 52.28 -52.22
N PRO A 306 29.46 52.55 -53.55
CA PRO A 306 29.86 53.88 -54.08
C PRO A 306 28.80 54.93 -53.79
N ALA A 307 29.24 56.16 -53.46
CA ALA A 307 28.41 57.29 -53.22
C ALA A 307 27.72 57.73 -54.58
N SER A 308 26.40 57.64 -54.63
CA SER A 308 25.62 58.23 -55.73
C SER A 308 25.50 59.71 -55.55
N ASN A 309 26.11 60.47 -56.47
CA ASN A 309 25.91 61.90 -56.66
C ASN A 309 24.46 62.18 -56.96
N ASN A 310 23.85 63.15 -56.24
CA ASN A 310 22.70 63.89 -56.70
C ASN A 310 23.05 65.37 -56.82
N LYS A 311 22.89 65.83 -58.07
CA LYS A 311 22.60 67.21 -58.39
C LYS A 311 21.13 67.47 -58.17
#